data_f57c0f7a7bbc1f0bb0f3966d7de6dc35
#
_entry.id   f57c0f7a7bbc1f0bb0f3966d7de6dc35
#
_cell.length_a   1.000
_cell.length_b   1.000
_cell.length_c   1.000
_cell.angle_alpha   90.00
_cell.angle_beta   90.00
_cell.angle_gamma   90.00
#
_symmetry.space_group_name_H-M   'P 1'
#
loop_
_entity.id
_entity.type
_entity.pdbx_description
1 polymer ?
#
loop_
_entity_poly.entity_id
_entity_poly.type
_entity_poly.pdbx_seq_one_letter_code
_entity_poly.pdbx_strand_id
1 'polypeptide(L)'
;MSAASIPLPDGHPNTVNALRNKRSEIVGDIEIHSREIERLRSELVHLDVVLRLFDPGTDPDDIAGRKRRRRTEYFAKGELSKRVFDALRHNGTTSAQELAASSMAEKQIPPGDRATRRVIAQKFMSALHDLRRRGRVAKIGDGIGVRWKLVPLEPEFI
;
A
#
# COMPACT_ATOMS: atom_id res chain seq x y z
N MET A 1 23.04 46.18 20.81
CA MET A 1 23.25 45.28 19.63
C MET A 1 21.91 45.15 18.95
N SER A 2 21.73 45.85 17.82
CA SER A 2 20.46 45.97 17.10
C SER A 2 20.24 44.70 16.28
N ALA A 3 19.15 44.00 16.53
CA ALA A 3 18.74 42.85 15.72
C ALA A 3 18.28 43.37 14.35
N ALA A 4 19.05 43.06 13.32
CA ALA A 4 18.68 43.37 11.94
C ALA A 4 17.42 42.60 11.58
N SER A 5 16.30 43.31 11.42
CA SER A 5 15.06 42.78 10.86
C SER A 5 15.33 42.41 9.39
N ILE A 6 15.37 41.14 9.10
CA ILE A 6 15.40 40.62 7.72
C ILE A 6 14.07 41.01 7.08
N PRO A 7 14.01 41.85 6.02
CA PRO A 7 12.77 42.14 5.33
C PRO A 7 12.26 40.84 4.68
N LEU A 8 11.09 40.40 5.14
CA LEU A 8 10.38 39.30 4.47
C LEU A 8 9.98 39.80 3.08
N PRO A 9 10.27 39.05 1.99
CA PRO A 9 9.80 39.38 0.67
C PRO A 9 8.28 39.50 0.68
N ASP A 10 7.72 40.51 0.01
CA ASP A 10 6.28 40.76 -0.14
C ASP A 10 5.60 39.42 -0.53
N GLY A 11 5.01 38.77 0.48
CA GLY A 11 4.48 37.43 0.35
C GLY A 11 3.33 37.44 -0.65
N HIS A 12 3.47 36.69 -1.73
CA HIS A 12 2.39 36.47 -2.68
C HIS A 12 1.14 36.02 -1.91
N PRO A 13 0.04 36.79 -1.91
CA PRO A 13 -1.14 36.51 -1.08
C PRO A 13 -1.69 35.09 -1.32
N ASN A 14 -1.54 34.58 -2.53
CA ASN A 14 -1.90 33.20 -2.89
C ASN A 14 -1.05 32.15 -2.16
N THR A 15 0.24 32.39 -1.97
CA THR A 15 1.15 31.47 -1.26
C THR A 15 0.82 31.43 0.22
N VAL A 16 0.55 32.58 0.84
CA VAL A 16 0.17 32.68 2.25
C VAL A 16 -1.17 31.97 2.51
N ASN A 17 -2.14 32.16 1.60
CA ASN A 17 -3.44 31.49 1.71
C ASN A 17 -3.30 29.97 1.50
N ALA A 18 -2.48 29.50 0.56
CA ALA A 18 -2.20 28.09 0.38
C ALA A 18 -1.54 27.46 1.62
N LEU A 19 -0.60 28.14 2.25
CA LEU A 19 0.02 27.69 3.50
C LEU A 19 -0.96 27.67 4.68
N ARG A 20 -1.84 28.66 4.80
CA ARG A 20 -2.90 28.67 5.82
C ARG A 20 -3.86 27.49 5.63
N ASN A 21 -4.30 27.25 4.39
CA ASN A 21 -5.18 26.14 4.09
C ASN A 21 -4.49 24.79 4.40
N LYS A 22 -3.24 24.64 3.99
CA LYS A 22 -2.48 23.41 4.29
C LYS A 22 -2.26 23.19 5.78
N ARG A 23 -2.00 24.28 6.54
CA ARG A 23 -1.91 24.20 7.98
C ARG A 23 -3.25 23.76 8.61
N SER A 24 -4.36 24.32 8.13
CA SER A 24 -5.70 23.95 8.61
C SER A 24 -6.04 22.48 8.35
N GLU A 25 -5.71 21.97 7.16
CA GLU A 25 -5.85 20.54 6.84
C GLU A 25 -5.04 19.66 7.80
N ILE A 26 -3.77 19.98 8.04
CA ILE A 26 -2.91 19.22 8.95
C ILE A 26 -3.46 19.24 10.37
N VAL A 27 -3.97 20.38 10.85
CA VAL A 27 -4.60 20.47 12.18
C VAL A 27 -5.82 19.56 12.26
N GLY A 28 -6.67 19.57 11.23
CA GLY A 28 -7.83 18.68 11.15
C GLY A 28 -7.44 17.20 11.16
N ASP A 29 -6.41 16.83 10.40
CA ASP A 29 -5.88 15.46 10.38
C ASP A 29 -5.34 15.05 11.76
N ILE A 30 -4.63 15.93 12.44
CA ILE A 30 -4.12 15.68 13.81
C ILE A 30 -5.30 15.43 14.77
N GLU A 31 -6.36 16.21 14.70
CA GLU A 31 -7.54 16.03 15.57
C GLU A 31 -8.25 14.70 15.29
N ILE A 32 -8.38 14.30 14.02
CA ILE A 32 -8.97 13.02 13.64
C ILE A 32 -8.12 11.87 14.18
N HIS A 33 -6.81 11.92 13.99
CA HIS A 33 -5.90 10.88 14.47
C HIS A 33 -5.83 10.82 16.00
N SER A 34 -5.90 11.96 16.67
CA SER A 34 -5.93 12.02 18.15
C SER A 34 -7.17 11.32 18.70
N ARG A 35 -8.34 11.56 18.12
CA ARG A 35 -9.59 10.85 18.51
C ARG A 35 -9.49 9.34 18.28
N GLU A 36 -8.89 8.92 17.16
CA GLU A 36 -8.69 7.50 16.88
C GLU A 36 -7.70 6.86 17.87
N ILE A 37 -6.64 7.58 18.26
CA ILE A 37 -5.70 7.12 19.29
C ILE A 37 -6.41 6.91 20.63
N GLU A 38 -7.23 7.85 21.06
CA GLU A 38 -7.98 7.74 22.31
C GLU A 38 -8.97 6.55 22.28
N ARG A 39 -9.66 6.35 21.14
CA ARG A 39 -10.52 5.19 20.94
C ARG A 39 -9.75 3.88 21.10
N LEU A 40 -8.61 3.76 20.42
CA LEU A 40 -7.77 2.55 20.47
C LEU A 40 -7.18 2.32 21.87
N ARG A 41 -6.82 3.36 22.60
CA ARG A 41 -6.36 3.27 23.99
C ARG A 41 -7.46 2.72 24.89
N SER A 42 -8.67 3.20 24.75
CA SER A 42 -9.81 2.68 25.51
C SER A 42 -10.08 1.21 25.21
N GLU A 43 -10.04 0.80 23.93
CA GLU A 43 -10.17 -0.60 23.56
C GLU A 43 -9.05 -1.47 24.16
N LEU A 44 -7.81 -0.97 24.18
CA LEU A 44 -6.67 -1.67 24.75
C LEU A 44 -6.87 -1.93 26.24
N VAL A 45 -7.28 -0.92 27.01
CA VAL A 45 -7.58 -1.08 28.44
C VAL A 45 -8.61 -2.19 28.69
N HIS A 46 -9.67 -2.25 27.89
CA HIS A 46 -10.67 -3.32 28.03
C HIS A 46 -10.08 -4.71 27.73
N LEU A 47 -9.22 -4.80 26.69
CA LEU A 47 -8.55 -6.08 26.35
C LEU A 47 -7.57 -6.50 27.43
N ASP A 48 -6.83 -5.57 28.04
CA ASP A 48 -5.88 -5.85 29.12
C ASP A 48 -6.59 -6.38 30.36
N VAL A 49 -7.76 -5.82 30.70
CA VAL A 49 -8.59 -6.33 31.80
C VAL A 49 -9.05 -7.76 31.53
N VAL A 50 -9.55 -8.03 30.31
CA VAL A 50 -10.00 -9.37 29.91
C VAL A 50 -8.83 -10.35 29.90
N LEU A 51 -7.67 -9.95 29.38
CA LEU A 51 -6.48 -10.79 29.34
C LEU A 51 -6.05 -11.22 30.75
N ARG A 52 -5.96 -10.28 31.69
CA ARG A 52 -5.63 -10.60 33.08
C ARG A 52 -6.63 -11.51 33.75
N LEU A 53 -7.90 -11.50 33.32
CA LEU A 53 -8.93 -12.41 33.85
C LEU A 53 -8.71 -13.85 33.36
N PHE A 54 -8.31 -14.04 32.10
CA PHE A 54 -8.09 -15.38 31.53
C PHE A 54 -6.67 -15.92 31.73
N ASP A 55 -5.69 -15.03 31.78
CA ASP A 55 -4.28 -15.37 31.96
C ASP A 55 -3.61 -14.38 32.92
N PRO A 56 -3.76 -14.63 34.26
CA PRO A 56 -3.20 -13.74 35.28
C PRO A 56 -1.66 -13.69 35.28
N GLY A 57 -0.99 -14.64 34.63
CA GLY A 57 0.47 -14.71 34.57
C GLY A 57 1.09 -13.89 33.42
N THR A 58 0.28 -13.43 32.48
CA THR A 58 0.77 -12.62 31.36
C THR A 58 0.63 -11.13 31.69
N ASP A 59 1.73 -10.39 31.59
CA ASP A 59 1.70 -8.93 31.63
C ASP A 59 1.33 -8.38 30.24
N PRO A 60 0.22 -7.64 30.10
CA PRO A 60 -0.16 -7.04 28.81
C PRO A 60 0.92 -6.14 28.22
N ASP A 61 1.72 -5.47 29.05
CA ASP A 61 2.78 -4.57 28.60
C ASP A 61 3.95 -5.31 27.92
N ASP A 62 4.13 -6.60 28.18
CA ASP A 62 5.12 -7.45 27.51
C ASP A 62 4.68 -7.89 26.10
N ILE A 63 3.41 -7.66 25.73
CA ILE A 63 2.88 -8.05 24.43
C ILE A 63 3.29 -7.04 23.37
N ALA A 64 4.28 -7.39 22.55
CA ALA A 64 4.74 -6.53 21.46
C ALA A 64 3.63 -6.21 20.44
N GLY A 65 3.44 -4.92 20.16
CA GLY A 65 2.49 -4.43 19.18
C GLY A 65 2.77 -5.00 17.78
N ARG A 66 1.77 -5.62 17.15
CA ARG A 66 1.85 -6.06 15.75
C ARG A 66 1.44 -4.92 14.83
N LYS A 67 2.33 -4.51 13.92
CA LYS A 67 1.96 -3.60 12.83
C LYS A 67 0.85 -4.23 12.01
N ARG A 68 -0.37 -3.68 12.09
CA ARG A 68 -1.47 -4.07 11.22
C ARG A 68 -1.00 -3.83 9.78
N ARG A 69 -0.93 -4.88 8.96
CA ARG A 69 -0.69 -4.71 7.53
C ARG A 69 -1.81 -3.83 7.00
N ARG A 70 -1.52 -2.55 6.73
CA ARG A 70 -2.44 -1.70 5.96
C ARG A 70 -2.71 -2.45 4.66
N ARG A 71 -3.93 -2.92 4.47
CA ARG A 71 -4.40 -3.30 3.14
C ARG A 71 -4.36 -2.00 2.34
N THR A 72 -3.30 -1.83 1.58
CA THR A 72 -3.27 -0.79 0.55
C THR A 72 -4.32 -1.19 -0.47
N GLU A 73 -5.46 -0.52 -0.43
CA GLU A 73 -6.65 -0.84 -1.25
C GLU A 73 -6.50 -0.33 -2.69
N TYR A 74 -5.31 -0.55 -3.29
CA TYR A 74 -5.12 -0.21 -4.70
C TYR A 74 -5.93 -1.11 -5.64
N PHE A 75 -6.35 -2.29 -5.18
CA PHE A 75 -7.00 -3.30 -6.01
C PHE A 75 -8.15 -3.97 -5.26
N ALA A 76 -9.27 -4.11 -5.94
CA ALA A 76 -10.40 -4.90 -5.47
C ALA A 76 -10.06 -6.40 -5.44
N LYS A 77 -10.88 -7.18 -4.75
CA LYS A 77 -10.73 -8.64 -4.69
C LYS A 77 -10.77 -9.25 -6.10
N GLY A 78 -9.74 -9.99 -6.48
CA GLY A 78 -9.64 -10.63 -7.81
C GLY A 78 -9.09 -9.73 -8.92
N GLU A 79 -9.01 -8.43 -8.73
CA GLU A 79 -8.54 -7.47 -9.75
C GLU A 79 -7.12 -7.74 -10.22
N LEU A 80 -6.21 -8.08 -9.31
CA LEU A 80 -4.82 -8.42 -9.65
C LEU A 80 -4.74 -9.61 -10.61
N SER A 81 -5.48 -10.69 -10.33
CA SER A 81 -5.49 -11.89 -11.19
C SER A 81 -6.08 -11.58 -12.56
N LYS A 82 -7.18 -10.80 -12.61
CA LYS A 82 -7.79 -10.37 -13.86
C LYS A 82 -6.77 -9.58 -14.71
N ARG A 83 -6.11 -8.59 -14.14
CA ARG A 83 -5.10 -7.77 -14.83
C ARG A 83 -3.92 -8.60 -15.34
N VAL A 84 -3.46 -9.58 -14.57
CA VAL A 84 -2.42 -10.51 -15.00
C VAL A 84 -2.88 -11.28 -16.24
N PHE A 85 -4.07 -11.88 -16.21
CA PHE A 85 -4.59 -12.65 -17.34
C PHE A 85 -4.82 -11.79 -18.59
N ASP A 86 -5.36 -10.58 -18.43
CA ASP A 86 -5.61 -9.66 -19.53
C ASP A 86 -4.29 -9.23 -20.20
N ALA A 87 -3.27 -8.88 -19.41
CA ALA A 87 -1.96 -8.53 -19.92
C ALA A 87 -1.26 -9.72 -20.63
N LEU A 88 -1.38 -10.91 -20.07
CA LEU A 88 -0.77 -12.11 -20.66
C LEU A 88 -1.49 -12.55 -21.95
N ARG A 89 -2.81 -12.35 -22.05
CA ARG A 89 -3.56 -12.61 -23.30
C ARG A 89 -3.19 -11.62 -24.40
N HIS A 90 -2.98 -10.35 -24.02
CA HIS A 90 -2.69 -9.29 -25.00
C HIS A 90 -1.22 -9.32 -25.47
N ASN A 91 -0.28 -9.49 -24.53
CA ASN A 91 1.16 -9.36 -24.80
C ASN A 91 1.90 -10.69 -24.90
N GLY A 92 1.25 -11.83 -24.67
CA GLY A 92 1.87 -13.15 -24.59
C GLY A 92 2.74 -13.34 -23.33
N THR A 93 3.58 -12.36 -23.01
CA THR A 93 4.42 -12.35 -21.80
C THR A 93 4.39 -11.01 -21.09
N THR A 94 4.56 -11.00 -19.77
CA THR A 94 4.63 -9.76 -18.98
C THR A 94 5.51 -9.94 -17.74
N SER A 95 5.95 -8.82 -17.16
CA SER A 95 6.67 -8.76 -15.90
C SER A 95 5.84 -8.07 -14.83
N ALA A 96 6.17 -8.27 -13.55
CA ALA A 96 5.52 -7.57 -12.44
C ALA A 96 5.70 -6.04 -12.52
N GLN A 97 6.81 -5.58 -13.10
CA GLN A 97 7.09 -4.16 -13.28
C GLN A 97 6.22 -3.52 -14.36
N GLU A 98 6.00 -4.22 -15.47
CA GLU A 98 5.11 -3.79 -16.55
C GLU A 98 3.66 -3.72 -16.06
N LEU A 99 3.20 -4.74 -15.32
CA LEU A 99 1.89 -4.76 -14.69
C LEU A 99 1.70 -3.60 -13.69
N ALA A 100 2.73 -3.29 -12.91
CA ALA A 100 2.69 -2.17 -12.00
C ALA A 100 2.61 -0.82 -12.73
N ALA A 101 3.41 -0.63 -13.77
CA ALA A 101 3.42 0.60 -14.55
C ALA A 101 2.06 0.84 -15.25
N SER A 102 1.51 -0.18 -15.90
CA SER A 102 0.18 -0.13 -16.52
C SER A 102 -0.92 0.19 -15.51
N SER A 103 -0.90 -0.47 -14.36
CA SER A 103 -1.90 -0.23 -13.31
C SER A 103 -1.79 1.16 -12.68
N MET A 104 -0.59 1.72 -12.56
CA MET A 104 -0.39 3.09 -12.09
C MET A 104 -0.96 4.10 -13.08
N ALA A 105 -0.72 3.89 -14.38
CA ALA A 105 -1.24 4.75 -15.43
C ALA A 105 -2.77 4.78 -15.43
N GLU A 106 -3.44 3.62 -15.35
CA GLU A 106 -4.90 3.53 -15.31
C GLU A 106 -5.50 4.17 -14.04
N LYS A 107 -4.80 4.05 -12.90
CA LYS A 107 -5.25 4.64 -11.62
C LYS A 107 -4.79 6.08 -11.43
N GLN A 108 -4.22 6.71 -12.47
CA GLN A 108 -3.72 8.09 -12.46
C GLN A 108 -2.70 8.36 -11.35
N ILE A 109 -1.94 7.33 -10.95
CA ILE A 109 -0.86 7.45 -9.97
C ILE A 109 0.39 7.98 -10.70
N PRO A 110 1.03 9.06 -10.20
CA PRO A 110 2.20 9.64 -10.86
C PRO A 110 3.31 8.59 -11.08
N PRO A 111 3.91 8.52 -12.28
CA PRO A 111 4.95 7.53 -12.60
C PRO A 111 6.24 7.73 -11.77
N GLY A 112 6.43 8.92 -11.20
CA GLY A 112 7.54 9.25 -10.30
C GLY A 112 7.41 8.69 -8.88
N ASP A 113 6.22 8.21 -8.49
CA ASP A 113 6.02 7.61 -7.17
C ASP A 113 6.62 6.20 -7.11
N ARG A 114 7.94 6.16 -6.85
CA ARG A 114 8.72 4.91 -6.75
C ARG A 114 8.27 4.03 -5.58
N ALA A 115 7.80 4.62 -4.49
CA ALA A 115 7.36 3.88 -3.31
C ALA A 115 6.09 3.09 -3.62
N THR A 116 5.08 3.76 -4.18
CA THR A 116 3.82 3.12 -4.62
C THR A 116 4.08 2.09 -5.71
N ARG A 117 4.93 2.41 -6.70
CA ARG A 117 5.32 1.46 -7.76
C ARG A 117 5.90 0.17 -7.20
N ARG A 118 6.81 0.26 -6.22
CA ARG A 118 7.41 -0.90 -5.58
C ARG A 118 6.36 -1.77 -4.86
N VAL A 119 5.44 -1.13 -4.13
CA VAL A 119 4.35 -1.83 -3.42
C VAL A 119 3.43 -2.55 -4.41
N ILE A 120 3.03 -1.88 -5.50
CA ILE A 120 2.17 -2.46 -6.53
C ILE A 120 2.88 -3.62 -7.25
N ALA A 121 4.14 -3.45 -7.64
CA ALA A 121 4.93 -4.52 -8.28
C ALA A 121 5.05 -5.75 -7.37
N GLN A 122 5.24 -5.56 -6.06
CA GLN A 122 5.29 -6.66 -5.11
C GLN A 122 3.95 -7.40 -4.98
N LYS A 123 2.81 -6.69 -5.05
CA LYS A 123 1.48 -7.31 -5.09
C LYS A 123 1.29 -8.16 -6.34
N PHE A 124 1.71 -7.68 -7.53
CA PHE A 124 1.68 -8.46 -8.75
C PHE A 124 2.61 -9.66 -8.68
N MET A 125 3.81 -9.51 -8.11
CA MET A 125 4.72 -10.64 -7.92
C MET A 125 4.09 -11.74 -7.06
N SER A 126 3.45 -11.37 -5.94
CA SER A 126 2.73 -12.33 -5.09
C SER A 126 1.60 -13.02 -5.84
N ALA A 127 0.81 -12.28 -6.63
CA ALA A 127 -0.28 -12.84 -7.43
C ALA A 127 0.24 -13.80 -8.52
N LEU A 128 1.34 -13.47 -9.19
CA LEU A 128 2.00 -14.31 -10.20
C LEU A 128 2.53 -15.61 -9.59
N HIS A 129 3.12 -15.55 -8.39
CA HIS A 129 3.54 -16.76 -7.67
C HIS A 129 2.36 -17.62 -7.25
N ASP A 130 1.25 -17.03 -6.81
CA ASP A 130 0.03 -17.79 -6.49
C ASP A 130 -0.58 -18.46 -7.74
N LEU A 131 -0.63 -17.75 -8.86
CA LEU A 131 -1.10 -18.31 -10.13
C LEU A 131 -0.16 -19.40 -10.66
N ARG A 132 1.15 -19.29 -10.44
CA ARG A 132 2.11 -20.34 -10.76
C ARG A 132 1.87 -21.59 -9.93
N ARG A 133 1.65 -21.46 -8.62
CA ARG A 133 1.32 -22.62 -7.74
C ARG A 133 0.06 -23.34 -8.20
N ARG A 134 -0.88 -22.61 -8.83
CA ARG A 134 -2.12 -23.16 -9.40
C ARG A 134 -1.94 -23.64 -10.84
N GLY A 135 -0.72 -23.67 -11.38
CA GLY A 135 -0.44 -24.14 -12.75
C GLY A 135 -0.97 -23.23 -13.87
N ARG A 136 -1.40 -21.99 -13.55
CA ARG A 136 -2.04 -21.09 -14.54
C ARG A 136 -1.04 -20.24 -15.32
N VAL A 137 0.12 -19.96 -14.75
CA VAL A 137 1.20 -19.19 -15.37
C VAL A 137 2.55 -19.87 -15.15
N ALA A 138 3.46 -19.71 -16.11
CA ALA A 138 4.83 -20.19 -16.03
C ALA A 138 5.81 -19.02 -16.00
N LYS A 139 6.89 -19.19 -15.23
CA LYS A 139 8.00 -18.25 -15.14
C LYS A 139 8.95 -18.49 -16.31
N ILE A 140 9.46 -17.41 -16.92
CA ILE A 140 10.47 -17.42 -17.97
C ILE A 140 11.67 -16.61 -17.49
N GLY A 141 12.85 -17.20 -17.57
CA GLY A 141 14.11 -16.56 -17.14
C GLY A 141 14.28 -16.50 -15.64
N ASP A 142 15.46 -16.01 -15.21
CA ASP A 142 15.85 -15.86 -13.80
C ASP A 142 16.43 -14.46 -13.54
N GLY A 143 16.49 -14.06 -12.29
CA GLY A 143 17.05 -12.76 -11.86
C GLY A 143 16.15 -11.57 -12.17
N ILE A 144 16.77 -10.46 -12.61
CA ILE A 144 16.10 -9.15 -12.76
C ILE A 144 15.13 -9.11 -13.96
N GLY A 145 15.28 -9.99 -14.95
CA GLY A 145 14.51 -10.00 -16.20
C GLY A 145 13.36 -11.02 -16.24
N VAL A 146 12.86 -11.47 -15.08
CA VAL A 146 11.81 -12.48 -15.02
C VAL A 146 10.55 -12.02 -15.73
N ARG A 147 10.10 -12.82 -16.70
CA ARG A 147 8.80 -12.67 -17.38
C ARG A 147 7.90 -13.86 -17.06
N TRP A 148 6.64 -13.70 -17.34
CA TRP A 148 5.61 -14.70 -17.10
C TRP A 148 4.79 -14.92 -18.36
N LYS A 149 4.32 -16.16 -18.56
CA LYS A 149 3.42 -16.52 -19.66
C LYS A 149 2.25 -17.35 -19.16
N LEU A 150 1.18 -17.40 -19.92
CA LEU A 150 0.09 -18.33 -19.66
C LEU A 150 0.56 -19.76 -19.90
N VAL A 151 0.10 -20.66 -19.05
CA VAL A 151 0.15 -22.10 -19.31
C VAL A 151 -1.16 -22.44 -20.05
N PRO A 152 -1.10 -23.00 -21.27
CA PRO A 152 -2.28 -23.51 -21.95
C PRO A 152 -2.97 -24.53 -21.05
N LEU A 153 -4.29 -24.40 -20.88
CA LEU A 153 -5.07 -25.48 -20.29
C LEU A 153 -5.12 -26.56 -21.36
N GLU A 154 -4.46 -27.68 -21.11
CA GLU A 154 -4.71 -28.88 -21.92
C GLU A 154 -6.20 -29.23 -21.79
N PRO A 155 -6.96 -29.36 -22.87
CA PRO A 155 -8.31 -29.87 -22.75
C PRO A 155 -8.18 -31.31 -22.22
N GLU A 156 -8.66 -31.54 -20.99
CA GLU A 156 -8.91 -32.89 -20.54
C GLU A 156 -9.95 -33.47 -21.49
N PHE A 157 -9.51 -34.33 -22.39
CA PHE A 157 -10.41 -35.16 -23.18
C PHE A 157 -11.15 -36.09 -22.21
N ILE A 158 -12.42 -35.81 -22.00
CA ILE A 158 -13.37 -36.72 -21.39
C ILE A 158 -13.70 -37.80 -22.43
#